data_8c5ab8a6afcc61ea529509bfe480b92f
#
_entry.id   8c5ab8a6afcc61ea529509bfe480b92f
#
_cell.length_a   1.000
_cell.length_b   1.000
_cell.length_c   1.000
_cell.angle_alpha   90.00
_cell.angle_beta   90.00
_cell.angle_gamma   90.00
#
_symmetry.space_group_name_H-M   'P 1'
#
loop_
_entity.id
_entity.type
_entity.pdbx_description
1 polymer ?
#
loop_
_entity_poly.entity_id
_entity_poly.type
_entity_poly.pdbx_seq_one_letter_code
_entity_poly.pdbx_strand_id
1 'polypeptide(L)'
;MNEAADTHGFAVAYPYGTTDRGGTRHWNANLNISSTDDVTYLSGLARDLQDEHQLDPQRTFVFGMSNGGYMSYTLACETRNVFRGIASVTGTMSGYDWNNCSPSDPVPVLHIHGVEDRVVPIDGSMSAGGGWGGAPHVDQVVSFWADLNSTTTVDSVFLAPSTYAFYYRNGQNDNEVWYHRINDWGHEWPGPQDQTGTIASEVIWEFFSKF
;
A
#
# COMPACT_ATOMS: atom_id res chain seq x y z
N MET A 1 4.49 -1.79 13.62
CA MET A 1 4.86 -3.11 13.04
C MET A 1 5.81 -3.94 13.90
N ASN A 2 6.72 -3.36 14.69
CA ASN A 2 7.65 -4.17 15.52
C ASN A 2 6.90 -5.09 16.50
N GLU A 3 5.92 -4.54 17.24
CA GLU A 3 5.11 -5.34 18.17
C GLU A 3 4.34 -6.46 17.45
N ALA A 4 3.79 -6.16 16.25
CA ALA A 4 3.14 -7.18 15.43
C ALA A 4 4.15 -8.25 14.96
N ALA A 5 5.36 -7.85 14.55
CA ALA A 5 6.42 -8.78 14.16
C ALA A 5 6.83 -9.71 15.30
N ASP A 6 7.01 -9.16 16.51
CA ASP A 6 7.34 -9.93 17.71
C ASP A 6 6.20 -10.88 18.10
N THR A 7 4.95 -10.43 17.96
CA THR A 7 3.77 -11.21 18.35
C THR A 7 3.50 -12.35 17.35
N HIS A 8 3.65 -12.09 16.07
CA HIS A 8 3.24 -13.00 14.99
C HIS A 8 4.40 -13.74 14.32
N GLY A 9 5.65 -13.43 14.67
CA GLY A 9 6.83 -14.17 14.24
C GLY A 9 7.22 -13.94 12.79
N PHE A 10 7.28 -12.68 12.33
CA PHE A 10 7.77 -12.32 11.01
C PHE A 10 8.93 -11.31 11.06
N ALA A 11 9.75 -11.28 10.01
CA ALA A 11 10.80 -10.29 9.86
C ALA A 11 10.24 -9.00 9.26
N VAL A 12 10.71 -7.84 9.71
CA VAL A 12 10.37 -6.54 9.13
C VAL A 12 11.64 -5.72 8.87
N ALA A 13 11.76 -5.15 7.68
CA ALA A 13 12.84 -4.24 7.31
C ALA A 13 12.29 -2.83 7.08
N TYR A 14 13.03 -1.83 7.52
CA TYR A 14 12.71 -0.41 7.32
C TYR A 14 13.82 0.27 6.50
N PRO A 15 13.81 0.12 5.17
CA PRO A 15 14.82 0.76 4.34
C PRO A 15 14.66 2.29 4.33
N TYR A 16 15.75 2.97 4.05
CA TYR A 16 15.76 4.42 3.91
C TYR A 16 15.77 4.82 2.44
N GLY A 17 14.84 5.68 2.06
CA GLY A 17 14.84 6.33 0.76
C GLY A 17 15.96 7.37 0.62
N THR A 18 16.15 7.84 -0.61
CA THR A 18 17.09 8.92 -0.90
C THR A 18 16.64 10.24 -0.32
N THR A 19 17.56 11.19 -0.20
CA THR A 19 17.27 12.55 0.26
C THR A 19 17.10 13.49 -0.93
N ASP A 20 16.06 14.31 -0.91
CA ASP A 20 15.88 15.40 -1.86
C ASP A 20 16.84 16.57 -1.57
N ARG A 21 16.74 17.63 -2.38
CA ARG A 21 17.57 18.84 -2.20
C ARG A 21 17.27 19.58 -0.89
N GLY A 22 16.12 19.36 -0.28
CA GLY A 22 15.72 19.92 1.01
C GLY A 22 16.15 19.06 2.21
N GLY A 23 16.76 17.89 1.97
CA GLY A 23 17.16 16.96 3.02
C GLY A 23 16.06 16.00 3.48
N THR A 24 14.90 16.01 2.82
CA THR A 24 13.78 15.10 3.14
C THR A 24 13.98 13.77 2.47
N ARG A 25 13.87 12.69 3.24
CA ARG A 25 13.89 11.32 2.69
C ARG A 25 12.60 11.01 1.98
N HIS A 26 12.72 10.37 0.82
CA HIS A 26 11.56 10.00 0.00
C HIS A 26 11.84 8.76 -0.84
N TRP A 27 10.78 8.17 -1.35
CA TRP A 27 10.77 7.24 -2.47
C TRP A 27 10.31 7.99 -3.73
N ASN A 28 10.91 7.69 -4.86
CA ASN A 28 10.54 8.32 -6.14
C ASN A 28 9.08 8.00 -6.52
N ALA A 29 8.67 6.74 -6.44
CA ALA A 29 7.28 6.28 -6.59
C ALA A 29 6.54 6.94 -7.79
N ASN A 30 7.24 7.23 -8.89
CA ASN A 30 6.73 7.94 -10.06
C ASN A 30 6.07 9.32 -9.74
N LEU A 31 6.46 9.92 -8.60
CA LEU A 31 6.00 11.24 -8.18
C LEU A 31 6.83 12.39 -8.76
N ASN A 32 7.82 12.08 -9.56
CA ASN A 32 8.74 13.04 -10.18
C ASN A 32 9.53 13.90 -9.17
N ILE A 33 9.75 13.37 -7.97
CA ILE A 33 10.52 14.03 -6.90
C ILE A 33 12.02 13.90 -7.16
N SER A 34 12.43 12.75 -7.69
CA SER A 34 13.82 12.41 -8.02
C SER A 34 13.88 11.52 -9.26
N SER A 35 15.09 11.18 -9.69
CA SER A 35 15.35 10.19 -10.75
C SER A 35 15.91 8.88 -10.19
N THR A 36 15.77 8.63 -8.89
CA THR A 36 16.28 7.42 -8.26
C THR A 36 15.46 6.22 -8.67
N ASP A 37 16.12 5.12 -9.00
CA ASP A 37 15.47 3.84 -9.30
C ASP A 37 15.24 3.05 -7.99
N ASP A 38 14.22 3.45 -7.25
CA ASP A 38 13.86 2.81 -5.99
C ASP A 38 13.22 1.43 -6.21
N VAL A 39 12.66 1.15 -7.39
CA VAL A 39 12.09 -0.16 -7.74
C VAL A 39 13.20 -1.22 -7.79
N THR A 40 14.28 -0.94 -8.52
CA THR A 40 15.44 -1.83 -8.57
C THR A 40 16.08 -1.99 -7.19
N TYR A 41 16.25 -0.90 -6.43
CA TYR A 41 16.83 -0.94 -5.09
C TYR A 41 16.01 -1.82 -4.14
N LEU A 42 14.70 -1.58 -4.01
CA LEU A 42 13.84 -2.31 -3.08
C LEU A 42 13.65 -3.77 -3.48
N SER A 43 13.59 -4.03 -4.78
CA SER A 43 13.53 -5.40 -5.31
C SER A 43 14.82 -6.19 -5.03
N GLY A 44 15.98 -5.54 -5.17
CA GLY A 44 17.29 -6.11 -4.83
C GLY A 44 17.38 -6.39 -3.33
N LEU A 45 17.07 -5.39 -2.52
CA LEU A 45 17.09 -5.52 -1.05
C LEU A 45 16.20 -6.68 -0.57
N ALA A 46 14.99 -6.82 -1.13
CA ALA A 46 14.10 -7.92 -0.76
C ALA A 46 14.76 -9.28 -1.02
N ARG A 47 15.38 -9.47 -2.19
CA ARG A 47 16.08 -10.72 -2.54
C ARG A 47 17.29 -10.96 -1.66
N ASP A 48 18.09 -9.92 -1.40
CA ASP A 48 19.28 -10.02 -0.54
C ASP A 48 18.89 -10.47 0.87
N LEU A 49 17.83 -9.88 1.44
CA LEU A 49 17.31 -10.27 2.76
C LEU A 49 16.72 -11.68 2.77
N GLN A 50 16.03 -12.09 1.70
CA GLN A 50 15.52 -13.47 1.54
C GLN A 50 16.68 -14.46 1.59
N ASP A 51 17.74 -14.21 0.82
CA ASP A 51 18.91 -15.09 0.73
C ASP A 51 19.71 -15.10 2.04
N GLU A 52 19.99 -13.93 2.64
CA GLU A 52 20.81 -13.79 3.85
C GLU A 52 20.14 -14.44 5.07
N HIS A 53 18.81 -14.27 5.20
CA HIS A 53 18.07 -14.73 6.36
C HIS A 53 17.22 -15.98 6.09
N GLN A 54 17.34 -16.58 4.90
CA GLN A 54 16.59 -17.76 4.47
C GLN A 54 15.07 -17.58 4.64
N LEU A 55 14.58 -16.39 4.26
CA LEU A 55 13.16 -16.06 4.29
C LEU A 55 12.44 -16.62 3.05
N ASP A 56 11.15 -16.89 3.21
CA ASP A 56 10.32 -17.41 2.12
C ASP A 56 10.03 -16.31 1.07
N PRO A 57 10.55 -16.43 -0.17
CA PRO A 57 10.29 -15.44 -1.22
C PRO A 57 8.81 -15.39 -1.65
N GLN A 58 8.02 -16.45 -1.40
CA GLN A 58 6.58 -16.45 -1.67
C GLN A 58 5.77 -15.71 -0.60
N ARG A 59 6.39 -15.33 0.51
CA ARG A 59 5.79 -14.61 1.64
C ARG A 59 6.50 -13.29 1.92
N THR A 60 6.89 -12.59 0.88
CA THR A 60 7.50 -11.27 0.96
C THR A 60 6.47 -10.22 0.54
N PHE A 61 6.22 -9.27 1.42
CA PHE A 61 5.20 -8.24 1.27
C PHE A 61 5.80 -6.85 1.44
N VAL A 62 5.13 -5.83 0.91
CA VAL A 62 5.53 -4.45 1.11
C VAL A 62 4.37 -3.63 1.65
N PHE A 63 4.67 -2.73 2.57
CA PHE A 63 3.69 -1.79 3.10
C PHE A 63 4.34 -0.43 3.32
N GLY A 64 3.52 0.61 3.29
CA GLY A 64 4.01 1.95 3.56
C GLY A 64 2.89 2.93 3.85
N MET A 65 3.27 4.05 4.48
CA MET A 65 2.41 5.18 4.72
C MET A 65 2.75 6.32 3.77
N SER A 66 1.75 7.09 3.31
CA SER A 66 1.96 8.30 2.51
C SER A 66 2.83 8.03 1.27
N ASN A 67 3.98 8.65 1.13
CA ASN A 67 4.96 8.38 0.08
C ASN A 67 5.37 6.90 0.00
N GLY A 68 5.48 6.19 1.14
CA GLY A 68 5.70 4.75 1.17
C GLY A 68 4.50 3.94 0.65
N GLY A 69 3.29 4.45 0.82
CA GLY A 69 2.08 3.86 0.24
C GLY A 69 2.05 4.00 -1.29
N TYR A 70 2.45 5.16 -1.82
CA TYR A 70 2.67 5.34 -3.26
C TYR A 70 3.71 4.35 -3.78
N MET A 71 4.85 4.22 -3.08
CA MET A 71 5.90 3.28 -3.48
C MET A 71 5.42 1.83 -3.46
N SER A 72 4.54 1.45 -2.52
CA SER A 72 3.94 0.12 -2.51
C SER A 72 3.14 -0.15 -3.78
N TYR A 73 2.35 0.81 -4.26
CA TYR A 73 1.63 0.70 -5.53
C TYR A 73 2.57 0.64 -6.73
N THR A 74 3.61 1.51 -6.79
CA THR A 74 4.62 1.47 -7.84
C THR A 74 5.28 0.10 -7.92
N LEU A 75 5.66 -0.48 -6.78
CA LEU A 75 6.23 -1.83 -6.74
C LEU A 75 5.25 -2.90 -7.24
N ALA A 76 3.98 -2.80 -6.88
CA ALA A 76 2.96 -3.73 -7.38
C ALA A 76 2.75 -3.63 -8.90
N CYS A 77 2.90 -2.43 -9.48
CA CYS A 77 2.77 -2.21 -10.92
C CYS A 77 4.00 -2.66 -11.71
N GLU A 78 5.21 -2.43 -11.18
CA GLU A 78 6.46 -2.53 -11.94
C GLU A 78 7.28 -3.78 -11.63
N THR A 79 7.01 -4.46 -10.50
CA THR A 79 7.77 -5.68 -10.14
C THR A 79 6.99 -6.94 -10.51
N ARG A 80 7.73 -8.01 -10.76
CA ARG A 80 7.17 -9.33 -11.03
C ARG A 80 7.76 -10.34 -10.05
N ASN A 81 6.89 -11.06 -9.32
CA ASN A 81 7.31 -12.15 -8.43
C ASN A 81 8.34 -11.73 -7.36
N VAL A 82 8.27 -10.48 -6.89
CA VAL A 82 9.11 -9.98 -5.79
C VAL A 82 8.28 -9.84 -4.53
N PHE A 83 7.13 -9.19 -4.66
CA PHE A 83 6.22 -8.97 -3.54
C PHE A 83 4.92 -9.71 -3.78
N ARG A 84 4.51 -10.52 -2.80
CA ARG A 84 3.28 -11.32 -2.87
C ARG A 84 2.03 -10.46 -2.66
N GLY A 85 2.15 -9.32 -2.00
CA GLY A 85 1.05 -8.39 -1.75
C GLY A 85 1.53 -7.06 -1.20
N ILE A 86 0.65 -6.06 -1.23
CA ILE A 86 0.95 -4.72 -0.75
C ILE A 86 -0.06 -4.21 0.26
N ALA A 87 0.39 -3.27 1.12
CA ALA A 87 -0.51 -2.46 1.94
C ALA A 87 -0.12 -0.98 1.86
N SER A 88 -1.11 -0.13 1.59
CA SER A 88 -0.96 1.32 1.57
C SER A 88 -1.80 1.97 2.66
N VAL A 89 -1.17 2.79 3.49
CA VAL A 89 -1.85 3.62 4.50
C VAL A 89 -1.70 5.07 4.08
N THR A 90 -2.81 5.77 3.84
CA THR A 90 -2.85 7.18 3.42
C THR A 90 -1.98 7.53 2.21
N GLY A 91 -1.60 6.54 1.41
CA GLY A 91 -0.97 6.73 0.10
C GLY A 91 -1.94 6.30 -1.00
N THR A 92 -1.63 6.59 -2.25
CA THR A 92 -2.43 6.16 -3.40
C THR A 92 -1.53 5.92 -4.62
N MET A 93 -2.07 5.78 -5.81
CA MET A 93 -1.29 5.70 -7.04
C MET A 93 -0.92 7.11 -7.53
N SER A 94 0.29 7.28 -8.09
CA SER A 94 0.60 8.46 -8.88
C SER A 94 -0.24 8.46 -10.16
N GLY A 95 -0.46 9.63 -10.76
CA GLY A 95 -1.15 9.71 -12.05
C GLY A 95 -0.38 8.98 -13.16
N TYR A 96 0.95 8.88 -13.04
CA TYR A 96 1.75 8.06 -13.93
C TYR A 96 1.41 6.57 -13.79
N ASP A 97 1.44 6.03 -12.56
CA ASP A 97 1.10 4.63 -12.30
C ASP A 97 -0.34 4.33 -12.70
N TRP A 98 -1.26 5.23 -12.36
CA TRP A 98 -2.66 5.11 -12.75
C TRP A 98 -2.88 4.88 -14.26
N ASN A 99 -2.10 5.59 -15.08
CA ASN A 99 -2.23 5.51 -16.54
C ASN A 99 -1.42 4.37 -17.18
N ASN A 100 -0.41 3.81 -16.47
CA ASN A 100 0.54 2.86 -17.04
C ASN A 100 0.58 1.51 -16.33
N CYS A 101 -0.06 1.37 -15.16
CA CYS A 101 -0.07 0.14 -14.40
C CYS A 101 -0.85 -0.97 -15.12
N SER A 102 -0.16 -2.02 -15.50
CA SER A 102 -0.78 -3.20 -16.14
C SER A 102 0.04 -4.45 -15.76
N PRO A 103 0.04 -4.85 -14.48
CA PRO A 103 0.79 -6.02 -14.05
C PRO A 103 0.22 -7.30 -14.68
N SER A 104 1.10 -8.18 -15.18
CA SER A 104 0.68 -9.48 -15.72
C SER A 104 0.17 -10.43 -14.62
N ASP A 105 0.67 -10.24 -13.41
CA ASP A 105 0.33 -11.04 -12.23
C ASP A 105 -0.05 -10.08 -11.09
N PRO A 106 -1.32 -9.62 -11.03
CA PRO A 106 -1.75 -8.71 -10.00
C PRO A 106 -1.67 -9.35 -8.62
N VAL A 107 -1.31 -8.54 -7.64
CA VAL A 107 -1.14 -8.95 -6.24
C VAL A 107 -2.30 -8.50 -5.37
N PRO A 108 -2.58 -9.16 -4.23
CA PRO A 108 -3.54 -8.68 -3.25
C PRO A 108 -3.14 -7.30 -2.70
N VAL A 109 -4.15 -6.47 -2.43
CA VAL A 109 -3.97 -5.09 -1.99
C VAL A 109 -4.79 -4.81 -0.73
N LEU A 110 -4.15 -4.26 0.30
CA LEU A 110 -4.83 -3.61 1.42
C LEU A 110 -4.66 -2.09 1.29
N HIS A 111 -5.76 -1.35 1.38
CA HIS A 111 -5.76 0.11 1.42
C HIS A 111 -6.44 0.60 2.69
N ILE A 112 -5.78 1.51 3.43
CA ILE A 112 -6.34 2.17 4.62
C ILE A 112 -6.26 3.67 4.39
N HIS A 113 -7.41 4.38 4.47
CA HIS A 113 -7.45 5.82 4.17
C HIS A 113 -8.43 6.58 5.04
N GLY A 114 -8.02 7.76 5.47
CA GLY A 114 -8.86 8.73 6.16
C GLY A 114 -9.63 9.62 5.18
N VAL A 115 -10.93 9.79 5.40
CA VAL A 115 -11.77 10.64 4.53
C VAL A 115 -11.40 12.12 4.65
N GLU A 116 -10.92 12.53 5.83
CA GLU A 116 -10.50 13.91 6.12
C GLU A 116 -9.00 14.15 5.85
N ASP A 117 -8.34 13.24 5.11
CA ASP A 117 -6.94 13.42 4.73
C ASP A 117 -6.78 14.65 3.83
N ARG A 118 -6.02 15.63 4.32
CA ARG A 118 -5.74 16.89 3.61
C ARG A 118 -4.36 16.91 2.95
N VAL A 119 -3.55 15.88 3.16
CA VAL A 119 -2.22 15.72 2.55
C VAL A 119 -2.33 14.89 1.28
N VAL A 120 -3.05 13.76 1.37
CA VAL A 120 -3.42 12.91 0.24
C VAL A 120 -4.96 12.81 0.22
N PRO A 121 -5.66 13.80 -0.32
CA PRO A 121 -7.12 13.83 -0.33
C PRO A 121 -7.72 12.60 -1.01
N ILE A 122 -8.70 11.98 -0.35
CA ILE A 122 -9.36 10.76 -0.82
C ILE A 122 -9.98 10.91 -2.22
N ASP A 123 -10.42 12.12 -2.57
CA ASP A 123 -11.02 12.45 -3.86
C ASP A 123 -10.00 12.71 -4.98
N GLY A 124 -8.70 12.62 -4.67
CA GLY A 124 -7.63 12.86 -5.63
C GLY A 124 -7.42 14.34 -5.96
N SER A 125 -8.00 15.28 -5.21
CA SER A 125 -7.91 16.73 -5.45
C SER A 125 -6.52 17.31 -5.16
N MET A 126 -5.49 16.68 -5.72
CA MET A 126 -4.10 17.13 -5.61
C MET A 126 -3.65 17.83 -6.87
N SER A 127 -2.75 18.82 -6.70
CA SER A 127 -2.15 19.49 -7.86
C SER A 127 -1.32 18.51 -8.69
N ALA A 128 -1.61 18.41 -9.98
CA ALA A 128 -0.80 17.65 -10.93
C ALA A 128 0.48 18.36 -11.38
N GLY A 129 0.86 19.47 -10.70
CA GLY A 129 2.09 20.20 -10.98
C GLY A 129 3.33 19.34 -10.80
N GLY A 130 4.39 19.65 -11.56
CA GLY A 130 5.64 18.87 -11.48
C GLY A 130 5.68 17.60 -12.34
N GLY A 131 4.62 17.29 -13.09
CA GLY A 131 4.62 16.22 -14.09
C GLY A 131 4.38 14.80 -13.57
N TRP A 132 3.98 14.64 -12.31
CA TRP A 132 3.65 13.32 -11.72
C TRP A 132 2.23 12.84 -12.05
N GLY A 133 1.41 13.69 -12.70
CA GLY A 133 0.09 13.35 -13.20
C GLY A 133 -1.07 13.47 -12.20
N GLY A 134 -0.82 13.93 -10.99
CA GLY A 134 -1.84 14.00 -9.93
C GLY A 134 -2.13 12.65 -9.29
N ALA A 135 -3.26 12.54 -8.63
CA ALA A 135 -3.73 11.30 -7.99
C ALA A 135 -5.16 10.98 -8.44
N PRO A 136 -5.51 9.70 -8.65
CA PRO A 136 -6.90 9.28 -8.83
C PRO A 136 -7.66 9.33 -7.49
N HIS A 137 -9.00 9.31 -7.56
CA HIS A 137 -9.82 9.07 -6.39
C HIS A 137 -9.51 7.69 -5.78
N VAL A 138 -9.37 7.61 -4.46
CA VAL A 138 -8.98 6.36 -3.78
C VAL A 138 -9.96 5.21 -4.07
N ASP A 139 -11.27 5.49 -4.07
CA ASP A 139 -12.27 4.45 -4.39
C ASP A 139 -12.08 3.88 -5.81
N GLN A 140 -11.59 4.69 -6.76
CA GLN A 140 -11.26 4.21 -8.11
C GLN A 140 -10.01 3.32 -8.10
N VAL A 141 -9.00 3.67 -7.29
CA VAL A 141 -7.81 2.82 -7.10
C VAL A 141 -8.18 1.46 -6.54
N VAL A 142 -9.02 1.44 -5.51
CA VAL A 142 -9.50 0.18 -4.91
C VAL A 142 -10.26 -0.66 -5.94
N SER A 143 -11.18 -0.04 -6.69
CA SER A 143 -11.95 -0.74 -7.74
C SER A 143 -11.04 -1.26 -8.85
N PHE A 144 -10.07 -0.47 -9.29
CA PHE A 144 -9.08 -0.88 -10.29
C PHE A 144 -8.31 -2.15 -9.86
N TRP A 145 -7.85 -2.21 -8.62
CA TRP A 145 -7.14 -3.40 -8.12
C TRP A 145 -8.08 -4.58 -7.89
N ALA A 146 -9.34 -4.34 -7.52
CA ALA A 146 -10.35 -5.38 -7.44
C ALA A 146 -10.63 -6.00 -8.82
N ASP A 147 -10.73 -5.18 -9.86
CA ASP A 147 -10.92 -5.61 -11.25
C ASP A 147 -9.69 -6.37 -11.79
N LEU A 148 -8.47 -5.84 -11.55
CA LEU A 148 -7.22 -6.52 -11.92
C LEU A 148 -7.12 -7.92 -11.30
N ASN A 149 -7.50 -8.04 -10.03
CA ASN A 149 -7.53 -9.32 -9.33
C ASN A 149 -8.75 -10.19 -9.68
N SER A 150 -9.65 -9.71 -10.54
CA SER A 150 -10.86 -10.43 -10.96
C SER A 150 -11.72 -10.87 -9.77
N THR A 151 -11.83 -10.03 -8.74
CA THR A 151 -12.67 -10.33 -7.58
C THR A 151 -14.14 -10.39 -7.97
N THR A 152 -14.91 -11.29 -7.38
CA THR A 152 -16.30 -11.54 -7.80
C THR A 152 -17.33 -11.20 -6.72
N THR A 153 -16.89 -10.95 -5.49
CA THR A 153 -17.77 -10.57 -4.39
C THR A 153 -17.19 -9.38 -3.63
N VAL A 154 -18.08 -8.57 -3.05
CA VAL A 154 -17.71 -7.52 -2.12
C VAL A 154 -18.62 -7.58 -0.90
N ASP A 155 -18.01 -7.66 0.28
CA ASP A 155 -18.68 -7.52 1.56
C ASP A 155 -18.29 -6.20 2.19
N SER A 156 -19.20 -5.57 2.94
CA SER A 156 -18.90 -4.39 3.72
C SER A 156 -19.27 -4.59 5.18
N VAL A 157 -18.38 -4.15 6.07
CA VAL A 157 -18.59 -4.22 7.52
C VAL A 157 -18.36 -2.84 8.11
N PHE A 158 -19.27 -2.42 8.98
CA PHE A 158 -19.07 -1.23 9.79
C PHE A 158 -18.25 -1.58 11.02
N LEU A 159 -17.04 -1.04 11.10
CA LEU A 159 -16.16 -1.12 12.26
C LEU A 159 -16.33 0.16 13.09
N ALA A 160 -16.60 0.04 14.37
CA ALA A 160 -16.82 1.20 15.23
C ALA A 160 -15.54 2.05 15.38
N PRO A 161 -15.68 3.37 15.62
CA PRO A 161 -16.90 4.17 15.58
C PRO A 161 -17.21 4.77 14.19
N SER A 162 -16.28 4.79 13.24
CA SER A 162 -16.42 5.55 11.99
C SER A 162 -15.82 4.87 10.75
N THR A 163 -15.42 3.61 10.86
CA THR A 163 -14.75 2.90 9.79
C THR A 163 -15.67 1.94 9.05
N TYR A 164 -15.68 2.04 7.74
CA TYR A 164 -16.21 1.02 6.84
C TYR A 164 -15.06 0.21 6.27
N ALA A 165 -15.11 -1.12 6.44
CA ALA A 165 -14.20 -2.05 5.79
C ALA A 165 -14.93 -2.73 4.62
N PHE A 166 -14.29 -2.72 3.45
CA PHE A 166 -14.77 -3.38 2.23
C PHE A 166 -13.81 -4.51 1.90
N TYR A 167 -14.34 -5.70 1.65
CA TYR A 167 -13.58 -6.90 1.34
C TYR A 167 -13.99 -7.44 -0.02
N TYR A 168 -13.18 -7.18 -1.03
CA TYR A 168 -13.34 -7.74 -2.37
C TYR A 168 -12.63 -9.10 -2.38
N ARG A 169 -13.37 -10.17 -2.66
CA ARG A 169 -12.91 -11.55 -2.51
C ARG A 169 -13.16 -12.40 -3.74
N ASN A 170 -12.71 -13.66 -3.65
CA ASN A 170 -12.81 -14.65 -4.70
C ASN A 170 -12.16 -14.17 -6.01
N GLY A 171 -11.01 -13.54 -5.90
CA GLY A 171 -10.18 -13.14 -7.00
C GLY A 171 -9.36 -14.29 -7.58
N GLN A 172 -8.67 -14.06 -8.68
CA GLN A 172 -7.72 -15.02 -9.23
C GLN A 172 -6.59 -15.30 -8.22
N ASN A 173 -6.10 -16.54 -8.17
CA ASN A 173 -5.07 -17.00 -7.23
C ASN A 173 -5.42 -16.74 -5.75
N ASP A 174 -6.71 -16.75 -5.41
CA ASP A 174 -7.24 -16.42 -4.08
C ASP A 174 -6.90 -15.00 -3.60
N ASN A 175 -6.54 -14.11 -4.53
CA ASN A 175 -6.25 -12.72 -4.21
C ASN A 175 -7.50 -11.99 -3.72
N GLU A 176 -7.28 -11.10 -2.78
CA GLU A 176 -8.31 -10.21 -2.23
C GLU A 176 -7.85 -8.75 -2.30
N VAL A 177 -8.81 -7.83 -2.28
CA VAL A 177 -8.55 -6.40 -2.07
C VAL A 177 -9.36 -5.96 -0.86
N TRP A 178 -8.67 -5.42 0.14
CA TRP A 178 -9.29 -4.89 1.35
C TRP A 178 -9.18 -3.39 1.39
N TYR A 179 -10.25 -2.72 1.82
CA TYR A 179 -10.27 -1.28 1.95
C TYR A 179 -10.89 -0.85 3.27
N HIS A 180 -10.10 -0.21 4.13
CA HIS A 180 -10.58 0.41 5.36
C HIS A 180 -10.69 1.92 5.15
N ARG A 181 -11.92 2.41 5.08
CA ARG A 181 -12.25 3.83 4.93
C ARG A 181 -12.70 4.40 6.26
N ILE A 182 -11.89 5.32 6.81
CA ILE A 182 -12.11 5.89 8.15
C ILE A 182 -12.66 7.31 7.98
N ASN A 183 -13.93 7.53 8.35
CA ASN A 183 -14.61 8.79 8.04
C ASN A 183 -14.04 10.02 8.76
N ASP A 184 -13.77 9.91 10.05
CA ASP A 184 -13.29 11.03 10.88
C ASP A 184 -11.76 10.97 11.08
N TRP A 185 -11.01 10.66 10.00
CA TRP A 185 -9.58 10.42 10.08
C TRP A 185 -8.80 11.17 9.01
N GLY A 186 -7.66 11.71 9.41
CA GLY A 186 -6.75 12.46 8.55
C GLY A 186 -5.60 11.64 8.00
N HIS A 187 -4.45 12.33 7.80
CA HIS A 187 -3.21 11.75 7.28
C HIS A 187 -2.38 11.12 8.39
N GLU A 188 -2.88 10.05 8.99
CA GLU A 188 -2.26 9.42 10.16
C GLU A 188 -2.31 7.90 10.04
N TRP A 189 -1.38 7.24 10.77
CA TRP A 189 -1.35 5.78 10.92
C TRP A 189 -2.30 5.35 12.04
N PRO A 190 -3.41 4.65 11.75
CA PRO A 190 -4.35 4.27 12.80
C PRO A 190 -3.73 3.23 13.75
N GLY A 191 -3.71 3.56 15.01
CA GLY A 191 -3.14 2.76 16.10
C GLY A 191 -4.19 2.30 17.12
N PRO A 192 -3.76 1.56 18.15
CA PRO A 192 -4.68 0.97 19.13
C PRO A 192 -5.39 2.00 20.02
N GLN A 193 -4.85 3.23 20.14
CA GLN A 193 -5.43 4.29 20.99
C GLN A 193 -6.47 5.15 20.25
N ASP A 194 -6.57 5.00 18.94
CA ASP A 194 -7.30 5.95 18.08
C ASP A 194 -8.79 5.62 17.96
N GLN A 195 -9.22 4.47 18.47
CA GLN A 195 -10.61 4.00 18.51
C GLN A 195 -11.31 4.00 17.13
N THR A 196 -10.53 3.93 16.06
CA THR A 196 -11.05 3.91 14.69
C THR A 196 -11.70 2.57 14.30
N GLY A 197 -11.54 1.53 15.12
CA GLY A 197 -11.87 0.15 14.75
C GLY A 197 -10.85 -0.48 13.81
N THR A 198 -9.77 0.24 13.44
CA THR A 198 -8.67 -0.23 12.62
C THR A 198 -7.36 0.01 13.35
N ILE A 199 -6.60 -1.05 13.59
CA ILE A 199 -5.20 -0.97 14.01
C ILE A 199 -4.37 -1.39 12.80
N ALA A 200 -3.75 -0.43 12.12
CA ALA A 200 -3.14 -0.68 10.82
C ALA A 200 -2.11 -1.83 10.85
N SER A 201 -1.29 -1.92 11.89
CA SER A 201 -0.30 -3.00 12.01
C SER A 201 -0.92 -4.39 12.09
N GLU A 202 -2.02 -4.53 12.80
CA GLU A 202 -2.72 -5.81 12.95
C GLU A 202 -3.49 -6.18 11.68
N VAL A 203 -4.18 -5.22 11.07
CA VAL A 203 -4.91 -5.44 9.82
C VAL A 203 -3.96 -5.78 8.67
N ILE A 204 -2.77 -5.14 8.61
CA ILE A 204 -1.74 -5.47 7.63
C ILE A 204 -1.26 -6.92 7.83
N TRP A 205 -1.00 -7.33 9.07
CA TRP A 205 -0.62 -8.71 9.35
C TRP A 205 -1.75 -9.69 9.02
N GLU A 206 -2.97 -9.42 9.48
CA GLU A 206 -4.14 -10.25 9.19
C GLU A 206 -4.28 -10.47 7.68
N PHE A 207 -4.17 -9.40 6.90
CA PHE A 207 -4.24 -9.43 5.45
C PHE A 207 -3.11 -10.26 4.83
N PHE A 208 -1.86 -9.97 5.17
CA PHE A 208 -0.71 -10.66 4.59
C PHE A 208 -0.62 -12.14 5.00
N SER A 209 -1.08 -12.48 6.19
CA SER A 209 -1.06 -13.86 6.68
C SER A 209 -1.95 -14.83 5.90
N LYS A 210 -2.85 -14.31 5.04
CA LYS A 210 -3.72 -15.10 4.16
C LYS A 210 -2.98 -15.70 2.97
N PHE A 211 -1.87 -15.10 2.61
CA PHE A 211 -1.11 -15.40 1.41
C PHE A 211 0.27 -15.92 1.79
#